data_41fbd1035c41c3058b3a1076abaa05b0
#
_entry.id   41fbd1035c41c3058b3a1076abaa05b0
#
_cell.length_a   1.000
_cell.length_b   1.000
_cell.length_c   1.000
_cell.angle_alpha   90.00
_cell.angle_beta   90.00
_cell.angle_gamma   90.00
#
_symmetry.space_group_name_H-M   'P 1'
#
loop_
_entity.id
_entity.type
_entity.pdbx_description
1 polymer ?
#
loop_
_entity_poly.entity_id
_entity_poly.type
_entity_poly.pdbx_seq_one_letter_code
_entity_poly.pdbx_strand_id
1 'polypeptide(L)'
;ITALKEVLNLIEGNLAFHPLFNAVLCMVYDFLPFMILPIYTVLLKLDGALPEAAADLGAKRHQVFFKVILPLSMPGIISGVTMVFLPAMTNYVVLDMVYNSTYIMGSLIGSYFNTYDWNNGSMISMVLLFIIFGITWITGKITGDDADIQRGGAAL
;
A
#
# COMPACT_ATOMS: atom_id res chain seq x y z
N ILE A 1 26.70 22.71 -9.57
CA ILE A 1 27.17 22.14 -8.27
C ILE A 1 26.53 22.93 -7.10
N THR A 2 26.45 24.27 -7.16
CA THR A 2 25.83 25.12 -6.12
C THR A 2 24.34 24.87 -5.96
N ALA A 3 23.59 24.78 -7.04
CA ALA A 3 22.14 24.48 -7.00
C ALA A 3 21.83 23.10 -6.37
N LEU A 4 22.70 22.10 -6.65
CA LEU A 4 22.52 20.78 -6.06
C LEU A 4 22.77 20.80 -4.54
N LYS A 5 23.74 21.61 -4.07
CA LYS A 5 24.00 21.80 -2.64
C LYS A 5 22.88 22.55 -1.95
N GLU A 6 22.26 23.55 -2.59
CA GLU A 6 21.09 24.22 -2.03
C GLU A 6 19.87 23.30 -1.92
N VAL A 7 19.62 22.48 -2.95
CA VAL A 7 18.54 21.49 -2.91
C VAL A 7 18.80 20.44 -1.81
N LEU A 8 20.05 19.96 -1.66
CA LEU A 8 20.43 19.04 -0.58
C LEU A 8 20.26 19.68 0.80
N ASN A 9 20.66 20.93 1.00
CA ASN A 9 20.48 21.65 2.26
C ASN A 9 18.99 21.91 2.58
N LEU A 10 18.16 22.17 1.57
CA LEU A 10 16.72 22.29 1.76
C LEU A 10 16.08 20.96 2.14
N ILE A 11 16.58 19.85 1.56
CA ILE A 11 16.13 18.49 1.91
C ILE A 11 16.56 18.15 3.32
N GLU A 12 17.81 18.40 3.71
CA GLU A 12 18.32 18.17 5.06
C GLU A 12 17.59 19.02 6.11
N GLY A 13 17.31 20.29 5.80
CA GLY A 13 16.53 21.18 6.67
C GLY A 13 15.09 20.69 6.87
N ASN A 14 14.41 20.23 5.80
CA ASN A 14 13.06 19.65 5.88
C ASN A 14 13.05 18.30 6.60
N LEU A 15 14.06 17.45 6.37
CA LEU A 15 14.21 16.16 7.08
C LEU A 15 14.33 16.35 8.59
N ALA A 16 15.07 17.39 9.03
CA ALA A 16 15.20 17.72 10.45
C ALA A 16 13.90 18.29 11.07
N PHE A 17 13.10 19.02 10.27
CA PHE A 17 11.89 19.70 10.78
C PHE A 17 10.67 18.77 10.89
N HIS A 18 10.53 17.79 9.96
CA HIS A 18 9.38 16.88 9.92
C HIS A 18 9.83 15.42 9.62
N PRO A 19 10.57 14.80 10.54
CA PRO A 19 11.18 13.48 10.27
C PRO A 19 10.11 12.41 10.03
N LEU A 20 8.98 12.47 10.73
CA LEU A 20 7.87 11.53 10.56
C LEU A 20 7.21 11.65 9.18
N PHE A 21 7.01 12.88 8.70
CA PHE A 21 6.46 13.13 7.37
C PHE A 21 7.40 12.60 6.27
N ASN A 22 8.69 12.84 6.40
CA ASN A 22 9.70 12.38 5.45
C ASN A 22 9.81 10.84 5.44
N ALA A 23 9.74 10.20 6.61
CA ALA A 23 9.72 8.75 6.71
C ALA A 23 8.51 8.15 5.99
N VAL A 24 7.32 8.72 6.19
CA VAL A 24 6.10 8.30 5.48
C VAL A 24 6.25 8.51 3.97
N LEU A 25 6.81 9.64 3.54
CA LEU A 25 7.01 9.94 2.12
C LEU A 25 8.00 8.95 1.47
N CYS A 26 9.10 8.62 2.15
CA CYS A 26 10.03 7.59 1.70
C CYS A 26 9.37 6.21 1.61
N MET A 27 8.55 5.83 2.60
CA MET A 27 7.79 4.58 2.57
C MET A 27 6.79 4.54 1.42
N VAL A 28 6.07 5.63 1.18
CA VAL A 28 5.14 5.74 0.04
C VAL A 28 5.91 5.54 -1.28
N TYR A 29 7.07 6.16 -1.43
CA TYR A 29 7.89 6.01 -2.62
C TYR A 29 8.39 4.56 -2.81
N ASP A 30 8.84 3.92 -1.73
CA ASP A 30 9.34 2.54 -1.74
C ASP A 30 8.25 1.53 -2.15
N PHE A 31 7.03 1.71 -1.63
CA PHE A 31 5.91 0.81 -1.90
C PHE A 31 5.05 1.22 -3.11
N LEU A 32 5.30 2.37 -3.74
CA LEU A 32 4.54 2.88 -4.87
C LEU A 32 4.50 1.89 -6.05
N PRO A 33 5.60 1.24 -6.48
CA PRO A 33 5.56 0.26 -7.56
C PRO A 33 4.65 -0.94 -7.25
N PHE A 34 4.67 -1.42 -6.00
CA PHE A 34 3.85 -2.54 -5.56
C PHE A 34 2.35 -2.23 -5.55
N MET A 35 1.97 -0.96 -5.39
CA MET A 35 0.59 -0.52 -5.48
C MET A 35 0.15 -0.29 -6.92
N ILE A 36 1.02 0.26 -7.76
CA ILE A 36 0.70 0.57 -9.17
C ILE A 36 0.47 -0.70 -9.98
N LEU A 37 1.30 -1.73 -9.82
CA LEU A 37 1.24 -2.94 -10.64
C LEU A 37 -0.11 -3.64 -10.62
N PRO A 38 -0.73 -3.96 -9.47
CA PRO A 38 -2.05 -4.61 -9.44
C PRO A 38 -3.15 -3.73 -10.04
N ILE A 39 -3.13 -2.43 -9.76
CA ILE A 39 -4.12 -1.50 -10.31
C ILE A 39 -3.97 -1.43 -11.83
N TYR A 40 -2.76 -1.30 -12.33
CA TYR A 40 -2.47 -1.24 -13.76
C TYR A 40 -2.90 -2.52 -14.49
N THR A 41 -2.64 -3.68 -13.92
CA THR A 41 -3.06 -4.97 -14.52
C THR A 41 -4.57 -5.12 -14.63
N VAL A 42 -5.33 -4.60 -13.68
CA VAL A 42 -6.80 -4.59 -13.74
C VAL A 42 -7.29 -3.58 -14.77
N LEU A 43 -6.70 -2.37 -14.80
CA LEU A 43 -7.05 -1.34 -15.78
C LEU A 43 -6.77 -1.79 -17.23
N LEU A 44 -5.69 -2.55 -17.47
CA LEU A 44 -5.41 -3.12 -18.79
C LEU A 44 -6.45 -4.13 -19.27
N LYS A 45 -7.11 -4.81 -18.34
CA LYS A 45 -8.17 -5.80 -18.66
C LYS A 45 -9.54 -5.16 -18.79
N LEU A 46 -9.67 -3.87 -18.46
CA LEU A 46 -10.92 -3.16 -18.50
C LEU A 46 -11.29 -2.86 -19.96
N ASP A 47 -12.49 -3.27 -20.36
CA ASP A 47 -12.97 -3.00 -21.72
C ASP A 47 -13.20 -1.49 -21.91
N GLY A 48 -12.52 -0.91 -22.88
CA GLY A 48 -12.64 0.51 -23.25
C GLY A 48 -14.05 0.92 -23.69
N ALA A 49 -14.86 -0.04 -24.15
CA ALA A 49 -16.25 0.22 -24.54
C ALA A 49 -17.12 0.68 -23.37
N LEU A 50 -16.81 0.27 -22.13
CA LEU A 50 -17.59 0.66 -20.95
C LEU A 50 -17.51 2.16 -20.62
N PRO A 51 -16.33 2.80 -20.55
CA PRO A 51 -16.21 4.25 -20.40
C PRO A 51 -16.80 5.02 -21.59
N GLU A 52 -16.64 4.51 -22.82
CA GLU A 52 -17.19 5.13 -24.03
C GLU A 52 -18.73 5.12 -24.02
N ALA A 53 -19.35 3.98 -23.73
CA ALA A 53 -20.81 3.88 -23.59
C ALA A 53 -21.37 4.80 -22.51
N ALA A 54 -20.67 4.94 -21.38
CA ALA A 54 -21.07 5.86 -20.34
C ALA A 54 -20.96 7.33 -20.79
N ALA A 55 -19.96 7.67 -21.59
CA ALA A 55 -19.81 9.00 -22.15
C ALA A 55 -20.91 9.31 -23.20
N ASP A 56 -21.28 8.35 -24.03
CA ASP A 56 -22.37 8.46 -25.02
C ASP A 56 -23.73 8.70 -24.33
N LEU A 57 -23.93 8.16 -23.16
CA LEU A 57 -25.08 8.44 -22.29
C LEU A 57 -25.04 9.81 -21.61
N GLY A 58 -24.05 10.66 -21.94
CA GLY A 58 -23.92 12.02 -21.42
C GLY A 58 -23.21 12.14 -20.08
N ALA A 59 -22.55 11.08 -19.60
CA ALA A 59 -21.80 11.14 -18.35
C ALA A 59 -20.55 12.03 -18.51
N LYS A 60 -20.33 12.93 -17.55
CA LYS A 60 -19.10 13.75 -17.50
C LYS A 60 -17.89 12.90 -17.13
N ARG A 61 -16.67 13.29 -17.54
CA ARG A 61 -15.43 12.53 -17.28
C ARG A 61 -15.24 12.10 -15.82
N HIS A 62 -15.56 12.97 -14.87
CA HIS A 62 -15.49 12.61 -13.44
C HIS A 62 -16.54 11.57 -13.03
N GLN A 63 -17.72 11.60 -13.66
CA GLN A 63 -18.77 10.59 -13.40
C GLN A 63 -18.37 9.22 -13.97
N VAL A 64 -17.78 9.18 -15.16
CA VAL A 64 -17.24 7.95 -15.75
C VAL A 64 -16.14 7.38 -14.83
N PHE A 65 -15.23 8.22 -14.34
CA PHE A 65 -14.16 7.78 -13.44
C PHE A 65 -14.72 7.18 -12.14
N PHE A 66 -15.56 7.91 -11.42
CA PHE A 66 -16.05 7.46 -10.10
C PHE A 66 -17.12 6.37 -10.16
N LYS A 67 -17.93 6.32 -11.23
CA LYS A 67 -19.06 5.38 -11.34
C LYS A 67 -18.75 4.14 -12.16
N VAL A 68 -17.75 4.18 -13.04
CA VAL A 68 -17.39 3.07 -13.94
C VAL A 68 -15.98 2.57 -13.63
N ILE A 69 -14.96 3.41 -13.82
CA ILE A 69 -13.56 2.97 -13.74
C ILE A 69 -13.19 2.57 -12.30
N LEU A 70 -13.50 3.42 -11.32
CA LEU A 70 -13.10 3.19 -9.94
C LEU A 70 -13.71 1.89 -9.35
N PRO A 71 -15.03 1.63 -9.45
CA PRO A 71 -15.56 0.38 -8.93
C PRO A 71 -15.06 -0.86 -9.67
N LEU A 72 -14.84 -0.79 -10.97
CA LEU A 72 -14.25 -1.89 -11.74
C LEU A 72 -12.77 -2.12 -11.42
N SER A 73 -12.06 -1.10 -10.95
CA SER A 73 -10.66 -1.22 -10.51
C SER A 73 -10.50 -1.63 -9.04
N MET A 74 -11.60 -1.73 -8.26
CA MET A 74 -11.57 -2.11 -6.83
C MET A 74 -10.82 -3.42 -6.55
N PRO A 75 -10.97 -4.49 -7.32
CA PRO A 75 -10.20 -5.72 -7.07
C PRO A 75 -8.69 -5.49 -7.17
N GLY A 76 -8.24 -4.63 -8.10
CA GLY A 76 -6.83 -4.25 -8.22
C GLY A 76 -6.34 -3.40 -7.05
N ILE A 77 -7.19 -2.47 -6.57
CA ILE A 77 -6.88 -1.63 -5.40
C ILE A 77 -6.75 -2.49 -4.14
N ILE A 78 -7.69 -3.40 -3.91
CA ILE A 78 -7.67 -4.30 -2.75
C ILE A 78 -6.44 -5.21 -2.79
N SER A 79 -6.13 -5.78 -3.96
CA SER A 79 -4.93 -6.59 -4.16
C SER A 79 -3.65 -5.80 -3.91
N GLY A 80 -3.56 -4.57 -4.41
CA GLY A 80 -2.43 -3.67 -4.17
C GLY A 80 -2.25 -3.31 -2.70
N VAL A 81 -3.33 -2.96 -2.01
CA VAL A 81 -3.32 -2.67 -0.57
C VAL A 81 -2.82 -3.89 0.22
N THR A 82 -3.31 -5.09 -0.09
CA THR A 82 -2.88 -6.32 0.58
C THR A 82 -1.39 -6.60 0.33
N MET A 83 -0.91 -6.38 -0.89
CA MET A 83 0.49 -6.60 -1.26
C MET A 83 1.45 -5.62 -0.58
N VAL A 84 1.01 -4.37 -0.36
CA VAL A 84 1.80 -3.33 0.32
C VAL A 84 1.72 -3.45 1.84
N PHE A 85 0.58 -3.87 2.37
CA PHE A 85 0.31 -3.85 3.80
C PHE A 85 1.30 -4.70 4.60
N LEU A 86 1.58 -5.92 4.16
CA LEU A 86 2.47 -6.86 4.85
C LEU A 86 3.91 -6.31 4.97
N PRO A 87 4.59 -5.92 3.87
CA PRO A 87 5.92 -5.36 3.97
C PRO A 87 5.94 -4.00 4.68
N ALA A 88 4.91 -3.17 4.55
CA ALA A 88 4.86 -1.88 5.23
C ALA A 88 4.85 -2.01 6.76
N MET A 89 4.18 -3.03 7.31
CA MET A 89 4.18 -3.29 8.76
C MET A 89 5.51 -3.84 9.28
N THR A 90 6.29 -4.49 8.44
CA THR A 90 7.55 -5.14 8.83
C THR A 90 8.80 -4.38 8.39
N ASN A 91 8.67 -3.41 7.48
CA ASN A 91 9.80 -2.64 6.97
C ASN A 91 10.28 -1.60 7.97
N TYR A 92 11.25 -1.98 8.78
CA TYR A 92 11.90 -1.07 9.73
C TYR A 92 13.12 -0.35 9.13
N VAL A 93 13.67 -0.85 8.02
CA VAL A 93 14.94 -0.36 7.45
C VAL A 93 14.82 1.10 6.99
N VAL A 94 13.76 1.44 6.25
CA VAL A 94 13.53 2.82 5.79
C VAL A 94 13.35 3.76 6.98
N LEU A 95 12.62 3.32 8.00
CA LEU A 95 12.39 4.14 9.18
C LEU A 95 13.65 4.34 10.00
N ASP A 96 14.45 3.31 10.18
CA ASP A 96 15.71 3.34 10.92
C ASP A 96 16.73 4.28 10.25
N MET A 97 16.74 4.32 8.92
CA MET A 97 17.61 5.21 8.13
C MET A 97 17.18 6.68 8.16
N VAL A 98 15.86 6.95 8.19
CA VAL A 98 15.31 8.31 8.07
C VAL A 98 14.95 8.89 9.44
N TYR A 99 14.53 8.04 10.37
CA TYR A 99 14.04 8.48 11.68
C TYR A 99 14.33 7.44 12.77
N ASN A 100 15.51 7.52 13.34
CA ASN A 100 16.02 6.61 14.37
C ASN A 100 15.35 6.78 15.78
N SER A 101 14.23 7.48 15.87
CA SER A 101 13.59 7.79 17.18
C SER A 101 12.23 7.14 17.39
N THR A 102 11.69 6.41 16.41
CA THR A 102 10.34 5.82 16.52
C THR A 102 10.40 4.33 16.20
N TYR A 103 9.89 3.52 17.11
CA TYR A 103 9.76 2.08 16.88
C TYR A 103 8.47 1.79 16.12
N ILE A 104 8.60 1.18 14.93
CA ILE A 104 7.50 0.44 14.31
C ILE A 104 7.51 -0.99 14.87
N MET A 105 6.41 -1.71 14.71
CA MET A 105 6.31 -3.10 15.17
C MET A 105 7.52 -3.96 14.74
N GLY A 106 7.97 -3.83 13.48
CA GLY A 106 9.14 -4.58 12.98
C GLY A 106 10.45 -4.21 13.67
N SER A 107 10.74 -2.91 13.87
CA SER A 107 11.95 -2.47 14.57
C SER A 107 11.91 -2.79 16.05
N LEU A 108 10.72 -2.73 16.67
CA LEU A 108 10.51 -3.11 18.06
C LEU A 108 10.83 -4.59 18.27
N ILE A 109 10.31 -5.47 17.42
CA ILE A 109 10.62 -6.90 17.44
C ILE A 109 12.13 -7.11 17.28
N GLY A 110 12.75 -6.46 16.28
CA GLY A 110 14.19 -6.53 16.06
C GLY A 110 15.02 -6.07 17.26
N SER A 111 14.59 -5.01 17.97
CA SER A 111 15.29 -4.50 19.16
C SER A 111 15.24 -5.50 20.32
N TYR A 112 14.10 -6.16 20.55
CA TYR A 112 14.00 -7.21 21.59
C TYR A 112 14.89 -8.41 21.29
N PHE A 113 14.94 -8.86 20.03
CA PHE A 113 15.85 -9.95 19.65
C PHE A 113 17.33 -9.57 19.76
N ASN A 114 17.70 -8.33 19.45
CA ASN A 114 19.06 -7.83 19.61
C ASN A 114 19.48 -7.70 21.09
N THR A 115 18.55 -7.45 21.99
CA THR A 115 18.81 -7.40 23.44
C THR A 115 18.67 -8.76 24.14
N TYR A 116 18.54 -9.85 23.36
CA TYR A 116 18.34 -11.23 23.86
C TYR A 116 17.08 -11.42 24.71
N ASP A 117 16.10 -10.50 24.62
CA ASP A 117 14.80 -10.63 25.29
C ASP A 117 13.81 -11.40 24.39
N TRP A 118 14.04 -12.71 24.29
CA TRP A 118 13.28 -13.62 23.44
C TRP A 118 11.81 -13.71 23.81
N ASN A 119 11.48 -13.55 25.09
CA ASN A 119 10.09 -13.66 25.56
C ASN A 119 9.23 -12.51 25.04
N ASN A 120 9.66 -11.27 25.21
CA ASN A 120 8.92 -10.10 24.73
C ASN A 120 8.92 -10.02 23.21
N GLY A 121 10.07 -10.33 22.57
CA GLY A 121 10.16 -10.37 21.10
C GLY A 121 9.20 -11.38 20.47
N SER A 122 9.11 -12.60 21.00
CA SER A 122 8.20 -13.63 20.50
C SER A 122 6.72 -13.29 20.75
N MET A 123 6.39 -12.70 21.88
CA MET A 123 5.03 -12.29 22.21
C MET A 123 4.51 -11.24 21.23
N ILE A 124 5.31 -10.19 20.96
CA ILE A 124 4.94 -9.13 20.01
C ILE A 124 4.86 -9.67 18.58
N SER A 125 5.79 -10.56 18.18
CA SER A 125 5.76 -11.21 16.88
C SER A 125 4.48 -12.04 16.68
N MET A 126 4.03 -12.74 17.72
CA MET A 126 2.80 -13.53 17.68
C MET A 126 1.55 -12.65 17.53
N VAL A 127 1.49 -11.52 18.25
CA VAL A 127 0.41 -10.54 18.09
C VAL A 127 0.38 -9.98 16.67
N LEU A 128 1.54 -9.60 16.12
CA LEU A 128 1.65 -9.12 14.76
C LEU A 128 1.17 -10.17 13.74
N LEU A 129 1.55 -11.44 13.93
CA LEU A 129 1.13 -12.54 13.08
C LEU A 129 -0.40 -12.69 13.06
N PHE A 130 -1.05 -12.64 14.23
CA PHE A 130 -2.52 -12.68 14.30
C PHE A 130 -3.20 -11.51 13.61
N ILE A 131 -2.66 -10.29 13.75
CA ILE A 131 -3.18 -9.11 13.07
C ILE A 131 -3.06 -9.27 11.55
N ILE A 132 -1.90 -9.66 11.05
CA ILE A 132 -1.65 -9.88 9.62
C ILE A 132 -2.57 -10.97 9.08
N PHE A 133 -2.67 -12.09 9.77
CA PHE A 133 -3.53 -13.20 9.37
C PHE A 133 -5.00 -12.78 9.32
N GLY A 134 -5.48 -12.04 10.32
CA GLY A 134 -6.85 -11.51 10.36
C GLY A 134 -7.15 -10.59 9.20
N ILE A 135 -6.26 -9.64 8.91
CA ILE A 135 -6.44 -8.69 7.79
C ILE A 135 -6.39 -9.43 6.46
N THR A 136 -5.43 -10.34 6.27
CA THR A 136 -5.32 -11.13 5.03
C THR A 136 -6.53 -12.01 4.82
N TRP A 137 -7.07 -12.61 5.87
CA TRP A 137 -8.29 -13.42 5.80
C TRP A 137 -9.51 -12.59 5.42
N ILE A 138 -9.70 -11.42 6.04
CA ILE A 138 -10.80 -10.49 5.72
C ILE A 138 -10.69 -10.02 4.28
N THR A 139 -9.50 -9.59 3.86
CA THR A 139 -9.25 -9.11 2.49
C THR A 139 -9.46 -10.22 1.46
N GLY A 140 -8.99 -11.44 1.76
CA GLY A 140 -9.18 -12.61 0.90
C GLY A 140 -10.66 -12.97 0.72
N LYS A 141 -11.47 -12.82 1.77
CA LYS A 141 -12.91 -13.07 1.69
C LYS A 141 -13.63 -12.02 0.83
N ILE A 142 -13.25 -10.74 0.97
CA ILE A 142 -13.82 -9.65 0.15
C ILE A 142 -13.45 -9.82 -1.32
N THR A 143 -12.18 -10.16 -1.62
CA THR A 143 -11.71 -10.34 -3.00
C THR A 143 -12.19 -11.66 -3.61
N GLY A 144 -12.39 -12.71 -2.81
CA GLY A 144 -12.89 -14.02 -3.27
C GLY A 144 -14.33 -13.95 -3.75
N ASP A 145 -15.17 -13.24 -3.05
CA ASP A 145 -16.59 -13.05 -3.45
C ASP A 145 -16.71 -12.31 -4.79
N ASP A 146 -15.85 -11.32 -5.05
CA ASP A 146 -15.84 -10.59 -6.33
C ASP A 146 -15.32 -11.45 -7.50
N ALA A 147 -14.38 -12.36 -7.26
CA ALA A 147 -13.85 -13.27 -8.29
C ALA A 147 -14.88 -14.34 -8.69
N ASP A 148 -15.71 -14.82 -7.78
CA ASP A 148 -16.75 -15.78 -8.05
C ASP A 148 -17.94 -15.15 -8.81
N ILE A 149 -18.27 -13.89 -8.55
CA ILE A 149 -19.28 -13.13 -9.29
C ILE A 149 -18.83 -12.93 -10.76
N GLN A 150 -17.54 -12.65 -11.02
CA GLN A 150 -17.01 -12.53 -12.38
C GLN A 150 -16.99 -13.85 -13.13
N ARG A 151 -16.76 -14.98 -12.47
CA ARG A 151 -16.80 -16.31 -13.08
C ARG A 151 -18.22 -16.78 -13.38
N GLY A 152 -19.18 -16.44 -12.53
CA GLY A 152 -20.59 -16.77 -12.75
C GLY A 152 -21.24 -16.00 -13.88
N GLY A 153 -20.79 -14.78 -14.18
CA GLY A 153 -21.30 -13.97 -15.29
C GLY A 153 -20.79 -14.39 -16.69
N ALA A 154 -19.73 -15.18 -16.75
CA ALA A 154 -19.17 -15.69 -18.03
C ALA A 154 -19.74 -17.05 -18.46
N ALA A 155 -20.65 -17.63 -17.68
CA ALA A 155 -21.26 -18.96 -17.91
C ALA A 155 -22.71 -18.89 -18.40
N LEU A 156 -23.21 -17.71 -18.78
CA LEU A 156 -24.49 -17.47 -19.45
C LEU A 156 -24.26 -16.83 -20.82
#